data_d54f9c062fdafed89c4e09d1c5eb09bd
#
_entry.id   d54f9c062fdafed89c4e09d1c5eb09bd
#
_cell.length_a   1.000
_cell.length_b   1.000
_cell.length_c   1.000
_cell.angle_alpha   90.00
_cell.angle_beta   90.00
_cell.angle_gamma   90.00
#
_symmetry.space_group_name_H-M   'P 1'
#
loop_
_entity.id
_entity.type
_entity.pdbx_description
1 polymer ?
#
loop_
_entity_poly.entity_id
_entity_poly.type
_entity_poly.pdbx_seq_one_letter_code
_entity_poly.pdbx_strand_id
1 'polypeptide(L)'
;MFKISRESEINLVNVLIDNDIISGKDLIDIKKVSTENNKSQIDAIFELKLTDEKKIIDLLIKEQNLEIIDLKSVEITEEVKTVLPSNYIKMNFVAPFKIDGKTLHMAIPDSSKLGLMRNLKAITKKNIELHAAKIGDISQYIERLSSETDEVTIASIRNENRRKTKTFETDLGDAGEVLDNKPEEDIEAIENESEVIKFSTAVVADAIKMGVSDIHIEPYRFNSRVRYRLDGMLQEQETYRQFLHDNYGAVVTRFKIMGKLDIAERRLPQDGAINFKIGNKVVDLRLSILPTANNERIVMRILNKDAGDITLEQLNFEKQDLESLRKGIHSSQGLILVTGPTGSGKSTTLYSILKEVSRPHLNILTAEDPVEYELEGVGQVQIKDDIGFTFAKALRSFLRQDPEIILVGEMRDKETVDIGLKAALTGHLVFSTLHTNDAPSTITRLQNMGTPDYLISAACQLVVAQRLARKNCKDCRVPDDDVNPKVLKDMGFTDEDASKVKAIKGKGCAKCSDSGYKGRQGIYEILVVSKPIKEAILKQATTPELREIAIKEGFRTMQDMGRRMIASGELNFREYERILSGE
;
A
#
# COMPACT_ATOMS: atom_id res chain seq x y z
N MET A 1 18.09 30.71 -24.53
CA MET A 1 18.20 29.82 -23.36
C MET A 1 17.54 28.48 -23.74
N PHE A 2 18.32 27.44 -23.89
CA PHE A 2 17.80 26.14 -24.35
C PHE A 2 17.14 25.41 -23.18
N LYS A 3 15.88 25.07 -23.30
CA LYS A 3 15.15 24.23 -22.30
C LYS A 3 15.37 22.76 -22.61
N ILE A 4 16.60 22.29 -22.42
CA ILE A 4 16.98 20.89 -22.65
C ILE A 4 16.75 20.06 -21.36
N SER A 5 16.48 18.75 -21.49
CA SER A 5 16.36 17.89 -20.31
C SER A 5 17.73 17.71 -19.64
N ARG A 6 17.74 17.58 -18.30
CA ARG A 6 18.97 17.38 -17.53
C ARG A 6 19.76 16.14 -17.97
N GLU A 7 19.07 15.10 -18.42
CA GLU A 7 19.68 13.88 -18.94
C GLU A 7 20.39 14.13 -20.28
N SER A 8 19.76 14.84 -21.21
CA SER A 8 20.37 15.26 -22.49
C SER A 8 21.56 16.18 -22.26
N GLU A 9 21.46 17.09 -21.29
CA GLU A 9 22.55 18.01 -20.94
C GLU A 9 23.78 17.25 -20.47
N ILE A 10 23.63 16.30 -19.55
CA ILE A 10 24.73 15.47 -19.04
C ILE A 10 25.32 14.62 -20.18
N ASN A 11 24.47 14.02 -21.01
CA ASN A 11 24.95 13.19 -22.12
C ASN A 11 25.74 13.99 -23.16
N LEU A 12 25.21 15.14 -23.55
CA LEU A 12 25.93 16.03 -24.48
C LEU A 12 27.29 16.49 -23.96
N VAL A 13 27.35 16.87 -22.68
CA VAL A 13 28.63 17.24 -22.04
C VAL A 13 29.62 16.07 -22.08
N ASN A 14 29.17 14.85 -21.76
CA ASN A 14 30.03 13.66 -21.81
C ASN A 14 30.50 13.36 -23.24
N VAL A 15 29.62 13.41 -24.24
CA VAL A 15 29.97 13.22 -25.66
C VAL A 15 31.00 14.24 -26.11
N LEU A 16 30.90 15.49 -25.68
CA LEU A 16 31.85 16.53 -26.01
C LEU A 16 33.24 16.32 -25.35
N ILE A 17 33.26 15.72 -24.15
CA ILE A 17 34.50 15.33 -23.45
C ILE A 17 35.11 14.12 -24.14
N ASP A 18 34.33 13.08 -24.43
CA ASP A 18 34.81 11.84 -25.05
C ASP A 18 35.39 12.06 -26.46
N ASN A 19 34.99 13.16 -27.13
CA ASN A 19 35.50 13.59 -28.42
C ASN A 19 36.55 14.71 -28.34
N ASP A 20 37.14 14.96 -27.17
CA ASP A 20 38.20 15.96 -26.93
C ASP A 20 37.82 17.40 -27.33
N ILE A 21 36.53 17.74 -27.38
CA ILE A 21 36.04 19.09 -27.70
C ILE A 21 36.07 19.98 -26.46
N ILE A 22 35.83 19.39 -25.28
CA ILE A 22 35.82 20.04 -23.97
C ILE A 22 36.82 19.32 -23.06
N SER A 23 37.73 20.07 -22.46
CA SER A 23 38.72 19.55 -21.49
C SER A 23 38.17 19.55 -20.06
N GLY A 24 38.81 18.79 -19.16
CA GLY A 24 38.48 18.81 -17.74
C GLY A 24 38.65 20.20 -17.07
N LYS A 25 39.45 21.10 -17.63
CA LYS A 25 39.55 22.50 -17.17
C LYS A 25 38.31 23.30 -17.56
N ASP A 26 37.84 23.12 -18.79
CA ASP A 26 36.66 23.83 -19.29
C ASP A 26 35.42 23.48 -18.49
N LEU A 27 35.33 22.26 -17.94
CA LEU A 27 34.22 21.85 -17.07
C LEU A 27 34.08 22.72 -15.81
N ILE A 28 35.19 23.21 -15.27
CA ILE A 28 35.19 24.09 -14.09
C ILE A 28 34.56 25.42 -14.45
N ASP A 29 34.98 25.98 -15.60
CA ASP A 29 34.47 27.26 -16.09
C ASP A 29 33.00 27.16 -16.53
N ILE A 30 32.61 26.05 -17.18
CA ILE A 30 31.21 25.76 -17.54
C ILE A 30 30.32 25.73 -16.29
N LYS A 31 30.71 24.98 -15.24
CA LYS A 31 29.95 24.90 -13.99
C LYS A 31 29.84 26.26 -13.31
N LYS A 32 30.91 27.04 -13.32
CA LYS A 32 30.93 28.38 -12.73
C LYS A 32 29.96 29.31 -13.46
N VAL A 33 30.04 29.41 -14.78
CA VAL A 33 29.15 30.26 -15.60
C VAL A 33 27.69 29.79 -15.51
N SER A 34 27.45 28.48 -15.52
CA SER A 34 26.11 27.88 -15.36
C SER A 34 25.48 28.27 -14.01
N THR A 35 26.27 28.20 -12.92
CA THR A 35 25.77 28.48 -11.55
C THR A 35 25.59 30.00 -11.34
N GLU A 36 26.55 30.83 -11.75
CA GLU A 36 26.50 32.30 -11.57
C GLU A 36 25.36 32.94 -12.36
N ASN A 37 25.07 32.44 -13.57
CA ASN A 37 24.08 33.02 -14.47
C ASN A 37 22.73 32.26 -14.45
N ASN A 38 22.58 31.23 -13.62
CA ASN A 38 21.40 30.36 -13.57
C ASN A 38 20.96 29.84 -14.96
N LYS A 39 21.94 29.36 -15.75
CA LYS A 39 21.77 28.86 -17.12
C LYS A 39 22.10 27.36 -17.19
N SER A 40 21.68 26.69 -18.28
CA SER A 40 22.10 25.31 -18.55
C SER A 40 23.61 25.24 -18.84
N GLN A 41 24.25 24.08 -18.63
CA GLN A 41 25.65 23.88 -18.97
C GLN A 41 25.87 24.00 -20.49
N ILE A 42 24.90 23.63 -21.30
CA ILE A 42 24.93 23.80 -22.75
C ILE A 42 24.91 25.27 -23.15
N ASP A 43 24.07 26.11 -22.51
CA ASP A 43 24.11 27.55 -22.70
C ASP A 43 25.47 28.14 -22.31
N ALA A 44 26.08 27.66 -21.21
CA ALA A 44 27.41 28.08 -20.78
C ALA A 44 28.52 27.67 -21.78
N ILE A 45 28.43 26.46 -22.37
CA ILE A 45 29.35 25.98 -23.41
C ILE A 45 29.33 26.89 -24.64
N PHE A 46 28.12 27.27 -25.10
CA PHE A 46 27.98 28.18 -26.24
C PHE A 46 28.41 29.61 -25.89
N GLU A 47 28.15 30.11 -24.69
CA GLU A 47 28.59 31.43 -24.21
C GLU A 47 30.11 31.50 -24.14
N LEU A 48 30.76 30.44 -23.67
CA LEU A 48 32.23 30.31 -23.64
C LEU A 48 32.85 30.01 -25.02
N LYS A 49 32.02 29.83 -26.07
CA LYS A 49 32.43 29.51 -27.45
C LYS A 49 33.31 28.27 -27.57
N LEU A 50 33.10 27.28 -26.68
CA LEU A 50 33.86 26.02 -26.69
C LEU A 50 33.46 25.12 -27.86
N THR A 51 32.18 25.17 -28.27
CA THR A 51 31.66 24.47 -29.45
C THR A 51 30.44 25.21 -30.01
N ASP A 52 29.91 24.73 -31.13
CA ASP A 52 28.69 25.22 -31.77
C ASP A 52 27.71 24.05 -32.08
N GLU A 53 26.44 24.39 -32.35
CA GLU A 53 25.41 23.39 -32.65
C GLU A 53 25.75 22.54 -33.88
N LYS A 54 26.48 23.07 -34.84
CA LYS A 54 26.87 22.34 -36.05
C LYS A 54 27.81 21.19 -35.72
N LYS A 55 28.81 21.44 -34.88
CA LYS A 55 29.74 20.39 -34.45
C LYS A 55 29.07 19.29 -33.65
N ILE A 56 28.08 19.63 -32.79
CA ILE A 56 27.28 18.64 -32.06
C ILE A 56 26.54 17.75 -33.04
N ILE A 57 25.89 18.31 -34.05
CA ILE A 57 25.16 17.54 -35.08
C ILE A 57 26.11 16.67 -35.90
N ASP A 58 27.27 17.21 -36.31
CA ASP A 58 28.26 16.45 -37.07
C ASP A 58 28.74 15.21 -36.28
N LEU A 59 28.85 15.33 -34.95
CA LEU A 59 29.16 14.19 -34.09
C LEU A 59 28.02 13.15 -34.06
N LEU A 60 26.76 13.57 -33.91
CA LEU A 60 25.59 12.66 -33.92
C LEU A 60 25.48 11.89 -35.24
N ILE A 61 25.78 12.56 -36.37
CA ILE A 61 25.78 11.90 -37.67
C ILE A 61 26.89 10.85 -37.74
N LYS A 62 28.11 11.25 -37.31
CA LYS A 62 29.29 10.38 -37.36
C LYS A 62 29.16 9.16 -36.46
N GLU A 63 28.63 9.34 -35.25
CA GLU A 63 28.54 8.27 -34.25
C GLU A 63 27.31 7.35 -34.45
N GLN A 64 26.17 7.90 -34.90
CA GLN A 64 24.89 7.21 -34.90
C GLN A 64 24.29 7.00 -36.29
N ASN A 65 24.94 7.48 -37.34
CA ASN A 65 24.50 7.39 -38.74
C ASN A 65 23.05 7.92 -38.95
N LEU A 66 22.71 9.03 -38.25
CA LEU A 66 21.39 9.66 -38.32
C LEU A 66 21.32 10.66 -39.47
N GLU A 67 20.18 10.77 -40.13
CA GLU A 67 19.91 11.82 -41.10
C GLU A 67 19.55 13.13 -40.39
N ILE A 68 19.98 14.27 -40.97
CA ILE A 68 19.64 15.60 -40.45
C ILE A 68 18.25 16.02 -40.94
N ILE A 69 17.46 16.63 -40.06
CA ILE A 69 16.22 17.30 -40.41
C ILE A 69 16.21 18.77 -40.01
N ASP A 70 15.77 19.64 -40.89
CA ASP A 70 15.49 21.06 -40.59
C ASP A 70 14.02 21.21 -40.17
N LEU A 71 13.80 21.32 -38.84
CA LEU A 71 12.47 21.44 -38.26
C LEU A 71 11.77 22.78 -38.51
N LYS A 72 12.53 23.82 -39.03
CA LYS A 72 11.91 25.11 -39.36
C LYS A 72 11.01 25.04 -40.58
N SER A 73 11.32 24.15 -41.50
CA SER A 73 10.59 23.94 -42.74
C SER A 73 9.46 22.91 -42.64
N VAL A 74 9.33 22.24 -41.48
CA VAL A 74 8.36 21.18 -41.27
C VAL A 74 7.02 21.77 -40.86
N GLU A 75 5.96 21.39 -41.60
CA GLU A 75 4.58 21.68 -41.27
C GLU A 75 4.04 20.68 -40.23
N ILE A 76 3.37 21.19 -39.19
CA ILE A 76 2.84 20.36 -38.10
C ILE A 76 1.43 19.90 -38.48
N THR A 77 1.29 18.59 -38.72
CA THR A 77 -0.01 17.99 -39.05
C THR A 77 -0.78 17.60 -37.78
N GLU A 78 -2.12 17.52 -37.85
CA GLU A 78 -2.97 17.11 -36.73
C GLU A 78 -2.63 15.69 -36.21
N GLU A 79 -2.20 14.78 -37.10
CA GLU A 79 -1.76 13.44 -36.69
C GLU A 79 -0.50 13.47 -35.84
N VAL A 80 0.44 14.38 -36.15
CA VAL A 80 1.69 14.56 -35.39
C VAL A 80 1.39 15.21 -34.03
N LYS A 81 0.46 16.15 -33.97
CA LYS A 81 0.05 16.82 -32.69
C LYS A 81 -0.50 15.82 -31.68
N THR A 82 -1.23 14.82 -32.15
CA THR A 82 -1.95 13.87 -31.29
C THR A 82 -1.20 12.55 -31.03
N VAL A 83 -0.08 12.30 -31.73
CA VAL A 83 0.63 11.01 -31.68
C VAL A 83 1.31 10.74 -30.33
N LEU A 84 1.72 11.79 -29.63
CA LEU A 84 2.34 11.72 -28.29
C LEU A 84 1.80 12.86 -27.41
N PRO A 85 1.63 12.63 -26.10
CA PRO A 85 1.26 13.70 -25.17
C PRO A 85 2.28 14.83 -25.17
N SER A 86 1.83 16.10 -25.16
CA SER A 86 2.71 17.29 -25.16
C SER A 86 3.71 17.27 -24.00
N ASN A 87 3.29 16.80 -22.82
CA ASN A 87 4.18 16.66 -21.67
C ASN A 87 5.27 15.62 -21.89
N TYR A 88 4.98 14.51 -22.58
CA TYR A 88 5.99 13.51 -22.95
C TYR A 88 7.06 14.09 -23.89
N ILE A 89 6.62 14.85 -24.89
CA ILE A 89 7.49 15.55 -25.86
C ILE A 89 8.41 16.54 -25.13
N LYS A 90 7.84 17.39 -24.26
CA LYS A 90 8.59 18.39 -23.47
C LYS A 90 9.59 17.74 -22.50
N MET A 91 9.15 16.73 -21.75
CA MET A 91 10.00 16.06 -20.75
C MET A 91 11.19 15.32 -21.37
N ASN A 92 10.96 14.65 -22.50
CA ASN A 92 12.01 13.88 -23.16
C ASN A 92 12.81 14.69 -24.17
N PHE A 93 12.39 15.94 -24.46
CA PHE A 93 13.01 16.83 -25.42
C PHE A 93 13.19 16.16 -26.79
N VAL A 94 12.10 15.59 -27.33
CA VAL A 94 12.02 14.90 -28.61
C VAL A 94 10.92 15.51 -29.46
N ALA A 95 11.10 15.59 -30.79
CA ALA A 95 10.17 16.25 -31.69
C ALA A 95 9.62 15.27 -32.72
N PRO A 96 8.38 14.75 -32.57
CA PRO A 96 7.71 14.03 -33.65
C PRO A 96 7.41 15.02 -34.78
N PHE A 97 7.77 14.71 -36.02
CA PHE A 97 7.61 15.67 -37.11
C PHE A 97 6.93 15.11 -38.37
N LYS A 98 6.84 13.80 -38.53
CA LYS A 98 6.18 13.17 -39.68
C LYS A 98 5.68 11.77 -39.34
N ILE A 99 4.55 11.39 -39.95
CA ILE A 99 4.01 10.03 -39.90
C ILE A 99 3.88 9.52 -41.32
N ASP A 100 4.61 8.45 -41.64
CA ASP A 100 4.49 7.73 -42.93
C ASP A 100 3.91 6.33 -42.68
N GLY A 101 2.62 6.17 -42.87
CA GLY A 101 1.93 4.90 -42.65
C GLY A 101 2.13 4.36 -41.24
N LYS A 102 2.97 3.35 -41.08
CA LYS A 102 3.29 2.73 -39.76
C LYS A 102 4.58 3.27 -39.13
N THR A 103 5.23 4.24 -39.72
CA THR A 103 6.51 4.81 -39.21
C THR A 103 6.28 6.22 -38.70
N LEU A 104 6.78 6.50 -37.50
CA LEU A 104 6.83 7.81 -36.89
C LEU A 104 8.28 8.31 -36.93
N HIS A 105 8.50 9.44 -37.59
CA HIS A 105 9.78 10.12 -37.67
C HIS A 105 9.91 11.13 -36.54
N MET A 106 11.02 11.05 -35.80
CA MET A 106 11.27 11.90 -34.62
C MET A 106 12.65 12.51 -34.67
N ALA A 107 12.74 13.78 -34.37
CA ALA A 107 14.01 14.46 -34.19
C ALA A 107 14.47 14.40 -32.72
N ILE A 108 15.77 14.15 -32.53
CA ILE A 108 16.40 14.03 -31.21
C ILE A 108 17.63 14.95 -31.11
N PRO A 109 17.95 15.48 -29.90
CA PRO A 109 19.08 16.36 -29.69
C PRO A 109 20.39 15.61 -29.47
N ASP A 110 20.34 14.35 -29.04
CA ASP A 110 21.50 13.56 -28.60
C ASP A 110 21.21 12.05 -28.55
N SER A 111 22.27 11.26 -28.42
CA SER A 111 22.22 9.79 -28.45
C SER A 111 21.56 9.16 -27.22
N SER A 112 21.37 9.88 -26.11
CA SER A 112 20.67 9.34 -24.93
C SER A 112 19.23 8.94 -25.24
N LYS A 113 18.64 9.54 -26.28
CA LYS A 113 17.26 9.29 -26.68
C LYS A 113 17.06 7.98 -27.45
N LEU A 114 18.15 7.32 -27.87
CA LEU A 114 18.06 5.99 -28.52
C LEU A 114 17.35 4.94 -27.63
N GLY A 115 17.55 5.03 -26.31
CA GLY A 115 16.87 4.16 -25.33
C GLY A 115 15.36 4.32 -25.30
N LEU A 116 14.80 5.44 -25.78
CA LEU A 116 13.36 5.69 -25.81
C LEU A 116 12.63 4.94 -26.93
N MET A 117 13.33 4.41 -27.92
CA MET A 117 12.70 3.76 -29.09
C MET A 117 11.74 2.62 -28.70
N ARG A 118 12.09 1.80 -27.72
CA ARG A 118 11.24 0.69 -27.25
C ARG A 118 9.93 1.21 -26.65
N ASN A 119 10.03 2.25 -25.82
CA ASN A 119 8.89 2.86 -25.14
C ASN A 119 7.99 3.60 -26.13
N LEU A 120 8.58 4.35 -27.06
CA LEU A 120 7.88 5.06 -28.13
C LEU A 120 7.10 4.09 -29.03
N LYS A 121 7.73 2.97 -29.41
CA LYS A 121 7.08 1.92 -30.21
C LYS A 121 5.89 1.29 -29.46
N ALA A 122 6.01 1.09 -28.15
CA ALA A 122 4.93 0.57 -27.32
C ALA A 122 3.75 1.54 -27.19
N ILE A 123 4.04 2.85 -27.01
CA ILE A 123 3.04 3.91 -26.84
C ILE A 123 2.32 4.18 -28.16
N THR A 124 3.07 4.38 -29.24
CA THR A 124 2.51 4.83 -30.54
C THR A 124 2.02 3.70 -31.43
N LYS A 125 2.42 2.45 -31.14
CA LYS A 125 2.22 1.25 -31.97
C LYS A 125 2.75 1.42 -33.41
N LYS A 126 3.73 2.34 -33.59
CA LYS A 126 4.39 2.65 -34.86
C LYS A 126 5.86 2.28 -34.80
N ASN A 127 6.48 2.05 -35.95
CA ASN A 127 7.93 1.97 -36.05
C ASN A 127 8.50 3.38 -35.84
N ILE A 128 9.64 3.48 -35.17
CA ILE A 128 10.26 4.77 -34.85
C ILE A 128 11.52 4.92 -35.70
N GLU A 129 11.63 6.03 -36.39
CA GLU A 129 12.81 6.44 -37.15
C GLU A 129 13.32 7.75 -36.57
N LEU A 130 14.62 7.77 -36.18
CA LEU A 130 15.22 8.89 -35.49
C LEU A 130 16.06 9.72 -36.45
N HIS A 131 16.00 11.04 -36.29
CA HIS A 131 16.73 12.04 -37.06
C HIS A 131 17.45 13.00 -36.12
N ALA A 132 18.60 13.50 -36.52
CA ALA A 132 19.33 14.53 -35.79
C ALA A 132 18.77 15.92 -36.14
N ALA A 133 18.59 16.80 -35.16
CA ALA A 133 18.24 18.19 -35.40
C ALA A 133 18.92 19.12 -34.42
N LYS A 134 19.03 20.41 -34.78
CA LYS A 134 19.59 21.44 -33.89
C LYS A 134 18.77 21.56 -32.63
N ILE A 135 19.43 21.69 -31.47
CA ILE A 135 18.83 21.86 -30.18
C ILE A 135 17.85 23.03 -30.17
N GLY A 136 18.28 24.17 -30.75
CA GLY A 136 17.43 25.35 -30.88
C GLY A 136 16.19 25.13 -31.73
N ASP A 137 16.30 24.37 -32.82
CA ASP A 137 15.19 24.06 -33.72
C ASP A 137 14.20 23.08 -33.07
N ILE A 138 14.69 22.09 -32.32
CA ILE A 138 13.84 21.20 -31.50
C ILE A 138 13.07 22.00 -30.46
N SER A 139 13.72 22.92 -29.74
CA SER A 139 13.07 23.75 -28.73
C SER A 139 11.96 24.60 -29.32
N GLN A 140 12.23 25.29 -30.42
CA GLN A 140 11.22 26.12 -31.11
C GLN A 140 10.07 25.29 -31.70
N TYR A 141 10.39 24.11 -32.22
CA TYR A 141 9.38 23.20 -32.76
C TYR A 141 8.43 22.67 -31.67
N ILE A 142 8.97 22.29 -30.50
CA ILE A 142 8.17 21.86 -29.35
C ILE A 142 7.28 23.00 -28.83
N GLU A 143 7.78 24.25 -28.82
CA GLU A 143 6.97 25.43 -28.45
C GLU A 143 5.83 25.67 -29.46
N ARG A 144 6.10 25.62 -30.76
CA ARG A 144 5.08 25.69 -31.82
C ARG A 144 4.05 24.57 -31.69
N LEU A 145 4.49 23.33 -31.51
CA LEU A 145 3.62 22.17 -31.34
C LEU A 145 2.71 22.35 -30.13
N SER A 146 3.18 23.02 -29.07
CA SER A 146 2.43 23.25 -27.84
C SER A 146 1.46 24.44 -27.95
N SER A 147 1.87 25.56 -28.55
CA SER A 147 1.02 26.75 -28.70
C SER A 147 -0.17 26.53 -29.62
N GLU A 148 0.03 25.77 -30.70
CA GLU A 148 -1.05 25.39 -31.60
C GLU A 148 -2.00 24.32 -31.00
N THR A 149 -1.54 23.55 -30.00
CA THR A 149 -2.37 22.58 -29.28
C THR A 149 -3.29 23.28 -28.26
N ASP A 150 -2.83 24.36 -27.63
CA ASP A 150 -3.60 25.08 -26.61
C ASP A 150 -4.81 25.82 -27.21
N GLU A 151 -4.73 26.37 -28.44
CA GLU A 151 -5.88 27.04 -29.09
C GLU A 151 -6.93 26.08 -29.67
N VAL A 152 -6.49 24.94 -30.25
CA VAL A 152 -7.41 23.94 -30.84
C VAL A 152 -7.96 22.99 -29.78
N THR A 153 -7.22 22.73 -28.71
CA THR A 153 -7.64 21.80 -27.64
C THR A 153 -8.72 22.43 -26.76
N ILE A 154 -8.72 23.75 -26.53
CA ILE A 154 -9.78 24.43 -25.76
C ILE A 154 -11.12 24.43 -26.50
N ALA A 155 -11.12 24.51 -27.84
CA ALA A 155 -12.34 24.50 -28.65
C ALA A 155 -12.85 23.09 -28.97
N SER A 156 -11.97 22.12 -29.26
CA SER A 156 -12.32 20.75 -29.59
C SER A 156 -12.51 19.88 -28.36
N ILE A 157 -11.76 20.08 -27.29
CA ILE A 157 -12.00 19.45 -25.99
C ILE A 157 -13.34 19.91 -25.40
N ARG A 158 -13.76 21.16 -25.63
CA ARG A 158 -15.13 21.58 -25.27
C ARG A 158 -16.21 20.81 -26.05
N ASN A 159 -15.94 20.34 -27.25
CA ASN A 159 -16.94 19.64 -28.08
C ASN A 159 -16.81 18.12 -28.10
N GLU A 160 -15.61 17.53 -27.99
CA GLU A 160 -15.41 16.09 -27.89
C GLU A 160 -15.42 15.57 -26.46
N ASN A 161 -14.97 16.35 -25.48
CA ASN A 161 -15.18 16.05 -24.07
C ASN A 161 -16.65 16.19 -23.64
N ARG A 162 -17.50 16.94 -24.36
CA ARG A 162 -18.96 16.81 -24.23
C ARG A 162 -19.52 15.49 -24.78
N ARG A 163 -18.73 14.69 -25.51
CA ARG A 163 -19.13 13.37 -26.04
C ARG A 163 -18.34 12.16 -25.49
N LYS A 164 -17.22 12.37 -24.78
CA LYS A 164 -16.38 11.32 -24.19
C LYS A 164 -15.94 11.52 -22.76
N THR A 165 -16.21 12.68 -22.16
CA THR A 165 -16.37 12.73 -20.73
C THR A 165 -17.70 12.03 -20.43
N LYS A 166 -17.63 10.74 -20.18
CA LYS A 166 -18.27 10.32 -18.96
C LYS A 166 -17.66 11.24 -17.92
N THR A 167 -18.28 12.38 -17.72
CA THR A 167 -18.23 13.13 -16.50
C THR A 167 -18.03 12.13 -15.40
N PHE A 168 -17.21 12.45 -14.41
CA PHE A 168 -17.29 11.85 -13.10
C PHE A 168 -18.69 12.17 -12.52
N GLU A 169 -19.73 11.75 -13.25
CA GLU A 169 -21.06 11.48 -12.81
C GLU A 169 -21.07 10.07 -12.23
N THR A 170 -20.30 9.86 -11.17
CA THR A 170 -20.80 9.03 -10.11
C THR A 170 -22.06 9.77 -9.63
N ASP A 171 -23.13 9.06 -9.54
CA ASP A 171 -24.34 9.48 -8.84
C ASP A 171 -23.92 9.94 -7.44
N LEU A 172 -23.57 11.23 -7.31
CA LEU A 172 -23.14 11.89 -6.08
C LEU A 172 -24.36 12.21 -5.22
N GLY A 173 -25.33 11.28 -5.19
CA GLY A 173 -26.46 11.36 -4.27
C GLY A 173 -26.05 11.43 -2.80
N ASP A 174 -24.82 11.05 -2.46
CA ASP A 174 -24.21 11.16 -1.12
C ASP A 174 -22.73 11.52 -1.25
N ALA A 175 -22.43 12.73 -1.75
CA ALA A 175 -21.07 13.25 -1.76
C ALA A 175 -20.59 13.46 -0.32
N GLY A 176 -19.50 12.79 0.03
CA GLY A 176 -18.87 12.96 1.34
C GLY A 176 -18.30 14.37 1.50
N GLU A 177 -18.48 14.97 2.67
CA GLU A 177 -17.89 16.24 3.03
C GLU A 177 -16.77 16.08 4.06
N VAL A 178 -15.70 16.82 3.88
CA VAL A 178 -14.70 17.01 4.92
C VAL A 178 -15.23 18.05 5.90
N LEU A 179 -15.33 17.69 7.17
CA LEU A 179 -15.74 18.63 8.21
C LEU A 179 -14.59 19.61 8.48
N ASP A 180 -14.54 20.72 7.75
CA ASP A 180 -13.73 21.89 8.14
C ASP A 180 -14.22 23.22 7.53
N ASN A 181 -14.00 24.31 8.28
CA ASN A 181 -14.37 25.67 7.93
C ASN A 181 -13.46 26.23 6.83
N LYS A 182 -14.05 26.94 5.86
CA LYS A 182 -13.38 27.61 4.75
C LYS A 182 -12.54 28.82 5.19
N PRO A 183 -11.47 29.13 4.45
CA PRO A 183 -11.15 30.51 4.07
C PRO A 183 -11.41 30.74 2.58
N GLU A 184 -11.94 31.91 2.28
CA GLU A 184 -12.15 32.45 0.93
C GLU A 184 -10.81 32.92 0.36
N GLU A 185 -10.48 32.55 -0.91
CA GLU A 185 -9.59 33.34 -1.79
C GLU A 185 -9.50 32.79 -3.22
N ASP A 186 -9.57 33.72 -4.18
CA ASP A 186 -9.19 33.77 -5.61
C ASP A 186 -9.70 32.79 -6.68
N ILE A 187 -10.38 33.35 -7.70
CA ILE A 187 -11.26 32.68 -8.67
C ILE A 187 -10.57 31.87 -9.79
N GLU A 188 -9.33 32.15 -10.17
CA GLU A 188 -8.59 31.36 -11.20
C GLU A 188 -7.88 30.12 -10.67
N ALA A 189 -7.58 30.08 -9.36
CA ALA A 189 -7.16 28.85 -8.67
C ALA A 189 -8.33 27.87 -8.47
N ILE A 190 -9.58 28.38 -8.45
CA ILE A 190 -10.81 27.67 -8.05
C ILE A 190 -11.26 26.60 -9.07
N GLU A 191 -11.03 26.75 -10.39
CA GLU A 191 -11.47 25.74 -11.36
C GLU A 191 -10.62 24.46 -11.32
N ASN A 192 -9.29 24.58 -11.23
CA ASN A 192 -8.40 23.44 -11.03
C ASN A 192 -8.50 22.87 -9.61
N GLU A 193 -8.73 23.70 -8.62
CA GLU A 193 -8.95 23.31 -7.23
C GLU A 193 -10.25 22.50 -7.08
N SER A 194 -11.31 22.85 -7.80
CA SER A 194 -12.56 22.11 -7.81
C SER A 194 -12.40 20.66 -8.33
N GLU A 195 -11.58 20.41 -9.34
CA GLU A 195 -11.36 19.07 -9.89
C GLU A 195 -10.47 18.20 -8.97
N VAL A 196 -9.43 18.79 -8.37
CA VAL A 196 -8.57 18.10 -7.38
C VAL A 196 -9.37 17.74 -6.13
N ILE A 197 -10.27 18.63 -5.67
CA ILE A 197 -11.17 18.37 -4.54
C ILE A 197 -12.11 17.21 -4.88
N LYS A 198 -12.75 17.23 -6.04
CA LYS A 198 -13.64 16.15 -6.51
C LYS A 198 -12.89 14.82 -6.61
N PHE A 199 -11.69 14.83 -7.20
CA PHE A 199 -10.83 13.66 -7.31
C PHE A 199 -10.49 13.08 -5.93
N SER A 200 -9.98 13.92 -5.02
CA SER A 200 -9.57 13.47 -3.69
C SER A 200 -10.75 12.91 -2.88
N THR A 201 -11.92 13.56 -3.00
CA THR A 201 -13.16 13.11 -2.38
C THR A 201 -13.63 11.78 -2.99
N ALA A 202 -13.59 11.62 -4.31
CA ALA A 202 -13.99 10.41 -5.00
C ALA A 202 -13.10 9.21 -4.61
N VAL A 203 -11.77 9.40 -4.60
CA VAL A 203 -10.82 8.36 -4.19
C VAL A 203 -11.13 7.83 -2.78
N VAL A 204 -11.44 8.72 -1.83
CA VAL A 204 -11.77 8.29 -0.46
C VAL A 204 -13.17 7.69 -0.38
N ALA A 205 -14.16 8.32 -1.00
CA ALA A 205 -15.54 7.85 -0.96
C ALA A 205 -15.70 6.46 -1.60
N ASP A 206 -15.08 6.22 -2.75
CA ASP A 206 -15.13 4.92 -3.42
C ASP A 206 -14.43 3.84 -2.61
N ALA A 207 -13.27 4.16 -2.00
CA ALA A 207 -12.58 3.24 -1.11
C ALA A 207 -13.46 2.83 0.09
N ILE A 208 -14.17 3.78 0.71
CA ILE A 208 -15.09 3.51 1.82
C ILE A 208 -16.26 2.65 1.36
N LYS A 209 -16.91 2.98 0.22
CA LYS A 209 -18.02 2.20 -0.35
C LYS A 209 -17.62 0.76 -0.69
N MET A 210 -16.39 0.56 -1.15
CA MET A 210 -15.84 -0.77 -1.48
C MET A 210 -15.38 -1.57 -0.25
N GLY A 211 -15.32 -0.96 0.94
CA GLY A 211 -14.81 -1.62 2.15
C GLY A 211 -13.30 -1.82 2.15
N VAL A 212 -12.56 -0.90 1.54
CA VAL A 212 -11.09 -0.90 1.46
C VAL A 212 -10.48 -0.62 2.84
N SER A 213 -9.38 -1.28 3.17
CA SER A 213 -8.64 -1.02 4.43
C SER A 213 -7.59 0.09 4.30
N ASP A 214 -6.88 0.14 3.16
CA ASP A 214 -5.82 1.12 2.95
C ASP A 214 -5.87 1.66 1.51
N ILE A 215 -5.68 2.97 1.36
CA ILE A 215 -5.55 3.69 0.10
C ILE A 215 -4.09 4.06 -0.10
N HIS A 216 -3.52 3.69 -1.23
CA HIS A 216 -2.15 4.04 -1.59
C HIS A 216 -2.16 4.94 -2.82
N ILE A 217 -1.53 6.12 -2.73
CA ILE A 217 -1.30 7.03 -3.84
C ILE A 217 0.21 7.13 -4.04
N GLU A 218 0.69 6.61 -5.16
CA GLU A 218 2.10 6.29 -5.36
C GLU A 218 2.68 7.00 -6.57
N PRO A 219 3.75 7.82 -6.37
CA PRO A 219 4.49 8.43 -7.47
C PRO A 219 5.59 7.50 -7.97
N TYR A 220 5.74 7.42 -9.27
CA TYR A 220 6.85 6.77 -9.94
C TYR A 220 7.47 7.71 -10.96
N ARG A 221 8.64 7.34 -11.50
CA ARG A 221 9.38 8.20 -12.44
C ARG A 221 8.57 8.57 -13.69
N PHE A 222 7.74 7.67 -14.19
CA PHE A 222 7.03 7.82 -15.46
C PHE A 222 5.51 7.71 -15.35
N ASN A 223 5.00 7.38 -14.19
CA ASN A 223 3.58 7.26 -13.94
C ASN A 223 3.26 7.46 -12.46
N SER A 224 1.99 7.53 -12.16
CA SER A 224 1.48 7.48 -10.79
C SER A 224 0.24 6.59 -10.76
N ARG A 225 -0.08 6.04 -9.59
CA ARG A 225 -1.23 5.16 -9.46
C ARG A 225 -1.91 5.26 -8.11
N VAL A 226 -3.20 4.96 -8.10
CA VAL A 226 -3.97 4.69 -6.88
C VAL A 226 -4.12 3.19 -6.75
N ARG A 227 -3.86 2.65 -5.56
CA ARG A 227 -4.16 1.25 -5.22
C ARG A 227 -4.99 1.19 -3.96
N TYR A 228 -5.97 0.32 -3.97
CA TYR A 228 -6.80 -0.02 -2.83
C TYR A 228 -6.41 -1.37 -2.27
N ARG A 229 -6.29 -1.47 -0.93
CA ARG A 229 -6.13 -2.76 -0.27
C ARG A 229 -7.50 -3.32 0.06
N LEU A 230 -7.98 -4.23 -0.77
CA LEU A 230 -9.24 -4.94 -0.59
C LEU A 230 -8.95 -6.38 -0.15
N ASP A 231 -9.55 -6.80 0.97
CA ASP A 231 -9.33 -8.13 1.57
C ASP A 231 -7.84 -8.51 1.71
N GLY A 232 -6.99 -7.53 2.06
CA GLY A 232 -5.56 -7.71 2.27
C GLY A 232 -4.68 -7.56 1.01
N MET A 233 -5.25 -7.53 -0.20
CA MET A 233 -4.51 -7.41 -1.47
C MET A 233 -4.60 -6.02 -2.06
N LEU A 234 -3.48 -5.50 -2.56
CA LEU A 234 -3.43 -4.23 -3.27
C LEU A 234 -3.89 -4.41 -4.73
N GLN A 235 -4.91 -3.66 -5.11
CA GLN A 235 -5.49 -3.63 -6.45
C GLN A 235 -5.39 -2.23 -7.02
N GLU A 236 -4.89 -2.10 -8.25
CA GLU A 236 -4.78 -0.80 -8.92
C GLU A 236 -6.15 -0.32 -9.42
N GLN A 237 -6.39 0.98 -9.25
CA GLN A 237 -7.60 1.66 -9.71
C GLN A 237 -7.25 2.48 -10.96
N GLU A 238 -7.40 1.86 -12.14
CA GLU A 238 -7.00 2.46 -13.41
C GLU A 238 -7.75 3.74 -13.74
N THR A 239 -8.99 3.87 -13.27
CA THR A 239 -9.85 5.05 -13.47
C THR A 239 -9.19 6.37 -13.00
N TYR A 240 -8.34 6.30 -11.98
CA TYR A 240 -7.69 7.46 -11.38
C TYR A 240 -6.32 7.80 -11.99
N ARG A 241 -5.75 6.92 -12.81
CA ARG A 241 -4.35 7.00 -13.26
C ARG A 241 -4.04 8.30 -14.00
N GLN A 242 -4.86 8.66 -15.01
CA GLN A 242 -4.58 9.80 -15.89
C GLN A 242 -4.63 11.11 -15.11
N PHE A 243 -5.72 11.36 -14.38
CA PHE A 243 -5.88 12.58 -13.61
C PHE A 243 -4.79 12.75 -12.54
N LEU A 244 -4.48 11.64 -11.83
CA LEU A 244 -3.43 11.64 -10.82
C LEU A 244 -2.06 11.97 -11.42
N HIS A 245 -1.74 11.41 -12.60
CA HIS A 245 -0.45 11.67 -13.25
C HIS A 245 -0.28 13.15 -13.57
N ASP A 246 -1.31 13.78 -14.09
CA ASP A 246 -1.30 15.18 -14.54
C ASP A 246 -1.30 16.17 -13.35
N ASN A 247 -1.91 15.78 -12.21
CA ASN A 247 -2.17 16.68 -11.07
C ASN A 247 -1.51 16.22 -9.76
N TYR A 248 -0.48 15.36 -9.79
CA TYR A 248 0.06 14.70 -8.60
C TYR A 248 0.39 15.65 -7.45
N GLY A 249 1.10 16.75 -7.73
CA GLY A 249 1.51 17.73 -6.71
C GLY A 249 0.33 18.42 -6.04
N ALA A 250 -0.72 18.76 -6.81
CA ALA A 250 -1.93 19.35 -6.28
C ALA A 250 -2.73 18.36 -5.41
N VAL A 251 -2.78 17.09 -5.81
CA VAL A 251 -3.41 16.01 -5.03
C VAL A 251 -2.70 15.81 -3.69
N VAL A 252 -1.36 15.81 -3.67
CA VAL A 252 -0.57 15.74 -2.42
C VAL A 252 -0.89 16.92 -1.52
N THR A 253 -0.88 18.14 -2.07
CA THR A 253 -1.23 19.36 -1.33
C THR A 253 -2.61 19.27 -0.72
N ARG A 254 -3.59 18.79 -1.50
CA ARG A 254 -4.97 18.60 -1.00
C ARG A 254 -5.05 17.62 0.17
N PHE A 255 -4.38 16.47 0.10
CA PHE A 255 -4.36 15.53 1.21
C PHE A 255 -3.63 16.07 2.44
N LYS A 256 -2.59 16.88 2.27
CA LYS A 256 -1.95 17.59 3.39
C LYS A 256 -2.92 18.55 4.08
N ILE A 257 -3.68 19.32 3.31
CA ILE A 257 -4.73 20.21 3.85
C ILE A 257 -5.77 19.39 4.63
N MET A 258 -6.29 18.31 4.02
CA MET A 258 -7.27 17.43 4.67
C MET A 258 -6.74 16.82 5.98
N GLY A 259 -5.46 16.48 6.02
CA GLY A 259 -4.77 15.90 7.20
C GLY A 259 -4.21 16.91 8.16
N LYS A 260 -4.38 18.23 7.92
CA LYS A 260 -3.82 19.33 8.73
C LYS A 260 -2.29 19.28 8.87
N LEU A 261 -1.61 18.90 7.76
CA LEU A 261 -0.15 18.76 7.68
C LEU A 261 0.49 20.02 7.11
N ASP A 262 1.79 20.17 7.31
CA ASP A 262 2.57 21.27 6.74
C ASP A 262 2.73 21.08 5.22
N ILE A 263 2.17 22.01 4.45
CA ILE A 263 2.20 22.00 2.98
C ILE A 263 3.61 22.34 2.46
N ALA A 264 4.35 23.18 3.18
CA ALA A 264 5.67 23.67 2.78
C ALA A 264 6.76 22.61 3.01
N GLU A 265 6.63 21.77 4.05
CA GLU A 265 7.61 20.72 4.34
C GLU A 265 7.39 19.51 3.41
N ARG A 266 8.39 19.17 2.61
CA ARG A 266 8.38 18.07 1.62
C ARG A 266 9.54 17.09 1.77
N ARG A 267 10.38 17.29 2.78
CA ARG A 267 11.63 16.53 2.99
C ARG A 267 11.50 15.50 4.11
N LEU A 268 10.54 15.68 5.00
CA LEU A 268 10.32 14.85 6.17
C LEU A 268 9.00 14.11 6.07
N PRO A 269 8.90 12.88 6.62
CA PRO A 269 7.63 12.18 6.77
C PRO A 269 6.66 12.99 7.64
N GLN A 270 5.38 12.91 7.34
CA GLN A 270 4.32 13.55 8.11
C GLN A 270 3.17 12.59 8.31
N ASP A 271 2.63 12.55 9.51
CA ASP A 271 1.47 11.74 9.87
C ASP A 271 0.33 12.65 10.36
N GLY A 272 -0.91 12.31 9.97
CA GLY A 272 -2.09 13.08 10.30
C GLY A 272 -3.36 12.24 10.31
N ALA A 273 -4.49 12.89 10.51
CA ALA A 273 -5.80 12.27 10.53
C ALA A 273 -6.80 13.07 9.70
N ILE A 274 -7.69 12.37 9.03
CA ILE A 274 -8.78 12.95 8.24
C ILE A 274 -10.10 12.39 8.77
N ASN A 275 -11.05 13.26 9.10
CA ASN A 275 -12.42 12.89 9.41
C ASN A 275 -13.27 13.08 8.14
N PHE A 276 -13.71 11.99 7.55
CA PHE A 276 -14.44 12.01 6.30
C PHE A 276 -15.89 11.59 6.52
N LYS A 277 -16.84 12.48 6.14
CA LYS A 277 -18.27 12.21 6.26
C LYS A 277 -18.81 11.73 4.91
N ILE A 278 -19.49 10.60 4.91
CA ILE A 278 -20.20 10.06 3.75
C ILE A 278 -21.64 9.72 4.17
N GLY A 279 -22.61 10.44 3.63
CA GLY A 279 -23.98 10.38 4.12
C GLY A 279 -24.07 10.69 5.63
N ASN A 280 -24.64 9.81 6.41
CA ASN A 280 -24.74 9.93 7.86
C ASN A 280 -23.56 9.31 8.63
N LYS A 281 -22.60 8.72 7.92
CA LYS A 281 -21.48 8.01 8.53
C LYS A 281 -20.22 8.88 8.53
N VAL A 282 -19.55 8.98 9.68
CA VAL A 282 -18.23 9.60 9.81
C VAL A 282 -17.19 8.49 9.88
N VAL A 283 -16.18 8.58 9.02
CA VAL A 283 -15.08 7.62 8.90
C VAL A 283 -13.78 8.34 9.20
N ASP A 284 -13.01 7.80 10.10
CA ASP A 284 -11.69 8.32 10.44
C ASP A 284 -10.63 7.64 9.57
N LEU A 285 -9.69 8.45 9.02
CA LEU A 285 -8.56 7.93 8.26
C LEU A 285 -7.26 8.39 8.92
N ARG A 286 -6.32 7.47 9.11
CA ARG A 286 -4.92 7.81 9.41
C ARG A 286 -4.19 8.06 8.11
N LEU A 287 -3.60 9.23 7.99
CA LEU A 287 -2.85 9.69 6.82
C LEU A 287 -1.36 9.64 7.13
N SER A 288 -0.58 9.01 6.27
CA SER A 288 0.89 9.06 6.31
C SER A 288 1.42 9.53 4.95
N ILE A 289 2.28 10.53 4.96
CA ILE A 289 2.93 11.09 3.79
C ILE A 289 4.44 10.87 3.91
N LEU A 290 5.01 10.21 2.92
CA LEU A 290 6.43 9.85 2.91
C LEU A 290 7.12 10.45 1.69
N PRO A 291 8.14 11.30 1.84
CA PRO A 291 8.98 11.77 0.75
C PRO A 291 9.68 10.61 0.03
N THR A 292 9.60 10.59 -1.30
CA THR A 292 10.31 9.62 -2.15
C THR A 292 11.14 10.36 -3.20
N ALA A 293 11.95 9.62 -3.97
CA ALA A 293 12.80 10.20 -5.02
C ALA A 293 12.01 10.96 -6.10
N ASN A 294 10.74 10.62 -6.34
CA ASN A 294 9.96 11.23 -7.43
C ASN A 294 8.95 12.28 -6.94
N ASN A 295 8.35 12.05 -5.79
CA ASN A 295 7.39 12.95 -5.12
C ASN A 295 7.04 12.33 -3.75
N GLU A 296 6.08 12.91 -3.02
CA GLU A 296 5.60 12.38 -1.75
C GLU A 296 4.57 11.27 -1.98
N ARG A 297 4.78 10.11 -1.37
CA ARG A 297 3.86 8.98 -1.37
C ARG A 297 2.83 9.16 -0.26
N ILE A 298 1.58 8.84 -0.53
CA ILE A 298 0.48 8.93 0.43
C ILE A 298 -0.04 7.53 0.71
N VAL A 299 -0.23 7.23 2.00
CA VAL A 299 -0.98 6.05 2.46
C VAL A 299 -2.04 6.52 3.46
N MET A 300 -3.27 6.11 3.23
CA MET A 300 -4.38 6.37 4.16
C MET A 300 -4.95 5.04 4.63
N ARG A 301 -5.02 4.84 5.94
CA ARG A 301 -5.71 3.71 6.55
C ARG A 301 -7.11 4.12 6.96
N ILE A 302 -8.11 3.40 6.50
CA ILE A 302 -9.51 3.62 6.85
C ILE A 302 -9.80 2.91 8.17
N LEU A 303 -10.17 3.67 9.19
CA LEU A 303 -10.54 3.14 10.50
C LEU A 303 -12.04 2.84 10.50
N ASN A 304 -12.37 1.56 10.42
CA ASN A 304 -13.77 1.16 10.43
C ASN A 304 -14.28 1.00 11.87
N LYS A 305 -15.06 1.96 12.36
CA LYS A 305 -15.67 1.91 13.70
C LYS A 305 -16.64 0.73 13.85
N ASP A 306 -17.27 0.28 12.76
CA ASP A 306 -18.16 -0.88 12.78
C ASP A 306 -17.40 -2.20 13.05
N ALA A 307 -16.08 -2.24 12.82
CA ALA A 307 -15.25 -3.37 13.23
C ALA A 307 -15.23 -3.55 14.75
N GLY A 308 -15.59 -2.49 15.49
CA GLY A 308 -15.78 -2.54 16.93
C GLY A 308 -17.01 -3.35 17.38
N ASP A 309 -17.98 -3.62 16.52
CA ASP A 309 -19.22 -4.32 16.90
C ASP A 309 -19.18 -5.83 16.61
N ILE A 310 -18.03 -6.34 16.17
CA ILE A 310 -17.86 -7.77 15.90
C ILE A 310 -17.88 -8.55 17.21
N THR A 311 -18.80 -9.53 17.32
CA THR A 311 -18.89 -10.45 18.46
C THR A 311 -18.03 -11.70 18.23
N LEU A 312 -17.77 -12.48 19.28
CA LEU A 312 -17.00 -13.73 19.15
C LEU A 312 -17.68 -14.75 18.23
N GLU A 313 -19.01 -14.76 18.15
CA GLU A 313 -19.78 -15.62 17.23
C GLU A 313 -19.50 -15.25 15.77
N GLN A 314 -19.38 -13.97 15.47
CA GLN A 314 -19.13 -13.47 14.11
C GLN A 314 -17.70 -13.75 13.63
N LEU A 315 -16.77 -14.05 14.52
CA LEU A 315 -15.41 -14.46 14.16
C LEU A 315 -15.36 -15.88 13.58
N ASN A 316 -16.46 -16.62 13.66
CA ASN A 316 -16.60 -17.97 13.12
C ASN A 316 -15.58 -18.98 13.67
N PHE A 317 -15.35 -18.95 14.98
CA PHE A 317 -14.65 -20.04 15.65
C PHE A 317 -15.45 -21.35 15.51
N GLU A 318 -14.77 -22.46 15.41
CA GLU A 318 -15.42 -23.76 15.60
C GLU A 318 -16.01 -23.86 17.00
N LYS A 319 -17.15 -24.56 17.14
CA LYS A 319 -17.88 -24.61 18.40
C LYS A 319 -17.02 -25.02 19.60
N GLN A 320 -16.22 -26.06 19.44
CA GLN A 320 -15.32 -26.56 20.50
C GLN A 320 -14.21 -25.54 20.85
N ASP A 321 -13.71 -24.81 19.84
CA ASP A 321 -12.67 -23.79 20.04
C ASP A 321 -13.25 -22.57 20.75
N LEU A 322 -14.48 -22.17 20.38
CA LEU A 322 -15.19 -21.08 21.05
C LEU A 322 -15.48 -21.43 22.52
N GLU A 323 -15.88 -22.67 22.81
CA GLU A 323 -16.11 -23.14 24.19
C GLU A 323 -14.79 -23.10 25.00
N SER A 324 -13.67 -23.54 24.41
CA SER A 324 -12.36 -23.48 25.06
C SER A 324 -11.91 -22.03 25.30
N LEU A 325 -12.11 -21.14 24.31
CA LEU A 325 -11.82 -19.72 24.43
C LEU A 325 -12.67 -19.09 25.55
N ARG A 326 -13.98 -19.32 25.56
CA ARG A 326 -14.89 -18.80 26.59
C ARG A 326 -14.53 -19.28 28.00
N LYS A 327 -14.14 -20.53 28.14
CA LYS A 327 -13.66 -21.05 29.42
C LYS A 327 -12.40 -20.29 29.89
N GLY A 328 -11.49 -19.96 28.98
CA GLY A 328 -10.28 -19.20 29.30
C GLY A 328 -10.57 -17.75 29.67
N ILE A 329 -11.36 -17.04 28.86
CA ILE A 329 -11.62 -15.60 29.07
C ILE A 329 -12.49 -15.28 30.28
N HIS A 330 -13.19 -16.27 30.84
CA HIS A 330 -13.94 -16.15 32.09
C HIS A 330 -13.18 -16.70 33.31
N SER A 331 -11.88 -16.99 33.17
CA SER A 331 -11.01 -17.33 34.30
C SER A 331 -10.77 -16.10 35.18
N SER A 332 -10.60 -16.33 36.48
CA SER A 332 -10.34 -15.25 37.44
C SER A 332 -8.96 -14.62 37.26
N GLN A 333 -8.01 -15.34 36.70
CA GLN A 333 -6.63 -14.89 36.49
C GLN A 333 -5.94 -15.76 35.45
N GLY A 334 -4.85 -15.29 34.90
CA GLY A 334 -4.01 -16.01 33.95
C GLY A 334 -3.64 -15.19 32.73
N LEU A 335 -2.77 -15.73 31.88
CA LEU A 335 -2.34 -15.11 30.62
C LEU A 335 -2.99 -15.83 29.44
N ILE A 336 -3.63 -15.07 28.59
CA ILE A 336 -4.19 -15.50 27.30
C ILE A 336 -3.46 -14.74 26.19
N LEU A 337 -2.90 -15.47 25.24
CA LEU A 337 -2.16 -14.89 24.13
C LEU A 337 -2.91 -15.07 22.82
N VAL A 338 -3.00 -14.00 22.03
CA VAL A 338 -3.50 -14.03 20.65
C VAL A 338 -2.33 -13.75 19.72
N THR A 339 -1.99 -14.69 18.84
CA THR A 339 -0.77 -14.64 18.05
C THR A 339 -1.03 -14.72 16.55
N GLY A 340 -0.05 -14.33 15.75
CA GLY A 340 -0.13 -14.33 14.29
C GLY A 340 0.60 -13.14 13.68
N PRO A 341 0.77 -13.13 12.34
CA PRO A 341 1.42 -12.03 11.64
C PRO A 341 0.61 -10.73 11.70
N THR A 342 1.22 -9.65 11.23
CA THR A 342 0.51 -8.37 11.05
C THR A 342 -0.67 -8.55 10.10
N GLY A 343 -1.83 -7.97 10.45
CA GLY A 343 -3.05 -8.09 9.65
C GLY A 343 -3.81 -9.42 9.80
N SER A 344 -3.44 -10.28 10.76
CA SER A 344 -4.18 -11.53 11.04
C SER A 344 -5.49 -11.33 11.83
N GLY A 345 -5.79 -10.09 12.26
CA GLY A 345 -7.02 -9.76 12.98
C GLY A 345 -6.92 -9.87 14.51
N LYS A 346 -5.71 -9.89 15.09
CA LYS A 346 -5.49 -10.01 16.54
C LYS A 346 -6.26 -8.97 17.36
N SER A 347 -6.16 -7.69 16.98
CA SER A 347 -6.87 -6.59 17.68
C SER A 347 -8.39 -6.80 17.65
N THR A 348 -8.94 -7.20 16.50
CA THR A 348 -10.38 -7.51 16.37
C THR A 348 -10.80 -8.62 17.33
N THR A 349 -10.03 -9.71 17.39
CA THR A 349 -10.31 -10.83 18.31
C THR A 349 -10.22 -10.39 19.78
N LEU A 350 -9.16 -9.65 20.15
CA LEU A 350 -9.00 -9.15 21.51
C LEU A 350 -10.11 -8.18 21.91
N TYR A 351 -10.50 -7.28 21.03
CA TYR A 351 -11.59 -6.33 21.30
C TYR A 351 -12.94 -7.04 21.41
N SER A 352 -13.20 -8.08 20.59
CA SER A 352 -14.39 -8.93 20.73
C SER A 352 -14.38 -9.67 22.08
N ILE A 353 -13.21 -10.14 22.54
CA ILE A 353 -13.05 -10.73 23.88
C ILE A 353 -13.35 -9.70 24.96
N LEU A 354 -12.72 -8.52 24.91
CA LEU A 354 -12.95 -7.47 25.92
C LEU A 354 -14.42 -7.09 26.01
N LYS A 355 -15.13 -6.96 24.89
CA LYS A 355 -16.57 -6.71 24.86
C LYS A 355 -17.38 -7.82 25.55
N GLU A 356 -17.03 -9.10 25.28
CA GLU A 356 -17.74 -10.22 25.89
C GLU A 356 -17.53 -10.28 27.41
N VAL A 357 -16.35 -9.94 27.90
CA VAL A 357 -16.04 -9.99 29.34
C VAL A 357 -16.34 -8.67 30.07
N SER A 358 -16.50 -7.55 29.38
CA SER A 358 -16.75 -6.24 30.00
C SER A 358 -18.06 -6.25 30.81
N ARG A 359 -17.97 -5.81 32.07
CA ARG A 359 -19.09 -5.62 32.98
C ARG A 359 -18.88 -4.33 33.77
N PRO A 360 -19.95 -3.65 34.21
CA PRO A 360 -19.82 -2.37 34.92
C PRO A 360 -19.01 -2.41 36.22
N HIS A 361 -18.83 -3.59 36.81
CA HIS A 361 -18.08 -3.78 38.05
C HIS A 361 -16.63 -4.22 37.83
N LEU A 362 -16.18 -4.37 36.57
CA LEU A 362 -14.81 -4.76 36.25
C LEU A 362 -14.01 -3.56 35.75
N ASN A 363 -12.84 -3.36 36.33
CA ASN A 363 -11.89 -2.37 35.86
C ASN A 363 -10.98 -2.99 34.81
N ILE A 364 -11.17 -2.59 33.55
CA ILE A 364 -10.45 -3.08 32.38
C ILE A 364 -9.51 -1.99 31.88
N LEU A 365 -8.20 -2.28 31.83
CA LEU A 365 -7.19 -1.35 31.34
C LEU A 365 -6.43 -1.94 30.15
N THR A 366 -6.20 -1.13 29.12
CA THR A 366 -5.41 -1.53 27.96
C THR A 366 -4.23 -0.61 27.70
N ALA A 367 -3.10 -1.16 27.29
CA ALA A 367 -1.94 -0.42 26.76
C ALA A 367 -1.75 -0.82 25.30
N GLU A 368 -1.81 0.15 24.37
CA GLU A 368 -1.90 -0.09 22.93
C GLU A 368 -0.99 0.85 22.12
N ASP A 369 -0.53 0.40 20.96
CA ASP A 369 0.33 1.17 20.06
C ASP A 369 -0.08 0.97 18.58
N PRO A 370 -1.01 1.82 18.10
CA PRO A 370 -1.89 2.75 18.80
C PRO A 370 -3.25 2.13 19.21
N VAL A 371 -4.07 2.86 19.96
CA VAL A 371 -5.50 2.53 20.15
C VAL A 371 -6.19 2.57 18.79
N GLU A 372 -6.84 1.48 18.38
CA GLU A 372 -7.50 1.39 17.05
C GLU A 372 -8.85 2.11 17.04
N TYR A 373 -9.68 1.89 18.05
CA TYR A 373 -10.94 2.61 18.32
C TYR A 373 -11.33 2.49 19.79
N GLU A 374 -12.16 3.41 20.27
CA GLU A 374 -12.59 3.45 21.66
C GLU A 374 -13.58 2.33 21.98
N LEU A 375 -13.39 1.69 23.14
CA LEU A 375 -14.27 0.71 23.72
C LEU A 375 -14.95 1.32 24.95
N GLU A 376 -16.27 1.31 24.97
CA GLU A 376 -17.03 1.80 26.12
C GLU A 376 -16.76 0.95 27.37
N GLY A 377 -16.49 1.61 28.49
CA GLY A 377 -16.19 0.96 29.76
C GLY A 377 -14.78 0.38 29.90
N VAL A 378 -13.85 0.70 28.98
CA VAL A 378 -12.46 0.26 28.99
C VAL A 378 -11.52 1.47 29.09
N GLY A 379 -10.61 1.45 30.02
CA GLY A 379 -9.56 2.48 30.16
C GLY A 379 -8.42 2.20 29.19
N GLN A 380 -8.46 2.80 27.99
CA GLN A 380 -7.46 2.58 26.94
C GLN A 380 -6.32 3.61 27.02
N VAL A 381 -5.09 3.12 27.08
CA VAL A 381 -3.88 3.94 27.19
C VAL A 381 -3.03 3.75 25.93
N GLN A 382 -2.73 4.84 25.25
CA GLN A 382 -1.83 4.81 24.09
C GLN A 382 -0.37 4.96 24.52
N ILE A 383 0.47 4.06 24.05
CA ILE A 383 1.92 4.10 24.23
C ILE A 383 2.50 5.31 23.48
N LYS A 384 3.56 5.90 24.05
CA LYS A 384 4.30 7.03 23.47
C LYS A 384 5.79 6.83 23.75
N ASP A 385 6.43 6.04 22.91
CA ASP A 385 7.86 5.69 23.05
C ASP A 385 8.78 6.91 22.94
N ASP A 386 8.38 7.93 22.18
CA ASP A 386 9.08 9.21 22.00
C ASP A 386 9.35 9.96 23.33
N ILE A 387 8.43 9.84 24.28
CA ILE A 387 8.58 10.38 25.65
C ILE A 387 8.94 9.30 26.67
N GLY A 388 9.27 8.10 26.22
CA GLY A 388 9.64 6.97 27.07
C GLY A 388 8.48 6.34 27.84
N PHE A 389 7.22 6.52 27.40
CA PHE A 389 6.05 5.85 27.95
C PHE A 389 5.82 4.53 27.21
N THR A 390 6.50 3.47 27.69
CA THR A 390 6.54 2.12 27.11
C THR A 390 5.48 1.19 27.68
N PHE A 391 5.25 0.02 27.05
CA PHE A 391 4.36 -1.04 27.55
C PHE A 391 4.71 -1.46 28.98
N ALA A 392 5.99 -1.65 29.30
CA ALA A 392 6.44 -2.02 30.64
C ALA A 392 6.08 -0.94 31.70
N LYS A 393 6.22 0.35 31.36
CA LYS A 393 5.84 1.45 32.26
C LYS A 393 4.33 1.54 32.45
N ALA A 394 3.56 1.40 31.38
CA ALA A 394 2.10 1.38 31.44
C ALA A 394 1.61 0.25 32.35
N LEU A 395 2.12 -0.96 32.13
CA LEU A 395 1.73 -2.15 32.90
C LEU A 395 2.07 -2.02 34.40
N ARG A 396 3.25 -1.48 34.76
CA ARG A 396 3.56 -1.18 36.16
C ARG A 396 2.60 -0.15 36.78
N SER A 397 2.11 0.80 36.00
CA SER A 397 1.15 1.78 36.48
C SER A 397 -0.23 1.13 36.66
N PHE A 398 -0.65 0.24 35.77
CA PHE A 398 -1.92 -0.49 35.86
C PHE A 398 -2.02 -1.28 37.18
N LEU A 399 -0.96 -1.96 37.60
CA LEU A 399 -0.95 -2.71 38.84
C LEU A 399 -1.19 -1.86 40.12
N ARG A 400 -1.27 -0.53 40.00
CA ARG A 400 -1.64 0.40 41.07
C ARG A 400 -3.00 1.06 40.83
N GLN A 401 -3.73 0.62 39.81
CA GLN A 401 -5.04 1.14 39.43
C GLN A 401 -6.17 0.15 39.68
N ASP A 402 -5.89 -0.90 40.48
CA ASP A 402 -6.87 -1.95 40.85
C ASP A 402 -7.61 -2.59 39.63
N PRO A 403 -6.88 -3.08 38.62
CA PRO A 403 -7.51 -3.70 37.44
C PRO A 403 -7.86 -5.16 37.72
N GLU A 404 -9.00 -5.65 37.21
CA GLU A 404 -9.29 -7.08 37.10
C GLU A 404 -8.78 -7.65 35.78
N ILE A 405 -8.89 -6.85 34.68
CA ILE A 405 -8.50 -7.28 33.34
C ILE A 405 -7.50 -6.29 32.75
N ILE A 406 -6.41 -6.82 32.20
CA ILE A 406 -5.35 -6.04 31.56
C ILE A 406 -5.15 -6.55 30.13
N LEU A 407 -5.14 -5.64 29.16
CA LEU A 407 -4.65 -5.91 27.81
C LEU A 407 -3.32 -5.20 27.58
N VAL A 408 -2.29 -5.96 27.20
CA VAL A 408 -1.02 -5.43 26.69
C VAL A 408 -1.00 -5.67 25.20
N GLY A 409 -1.03 -4.63 24.39
CA GLY A 409 -1.14 -4.70 22.92
C GLY A 409 -0.18 -5.69 22.31
N GLU A 410 1.08 -5.69 22.77
CA GLU A 410 2.07 -6.71 22.43
C GLU A 410 3.18 -6.82 23.47
N MET A 411 3.80 -7.99 23.56
CA MET A 411 4.98 -8.26 24.39
C MET A 411 6.21 -8.41 23.48
N ARG A 412 6.97 -7.32 23.34
CA ARG A 412 8.17 -7.28 22.48
C ARG A 412 9.45 -7.67 23.23
N ASP A 413 9.50 -7.44 24.52
CA ASP A 413 10.70 -7.55 25.36
C ASP A 413 10.43 -8.38 26.61
N LYS A 414 11.52 -8.88 27.20
CA LYS A 414 11.49 -9.69 28.43
C LYS A 414 10.86 -8.97 29.61
N GLU A 415 11.10 -7.66 29.75
CA GLU A 415 10.60 -6.88 30.88
C GLU A 415 9.08 -6.85 30.87
N THR A 416 8.48 -6.56 29.73
CA THR A 416 7.01 -6.53 29.54
C THR A 416 6.41 -7.93 29.78
N VAL A 417 7.06 -9.00 29.27
CA VAL A 417 6.62 -10.38 29.49
C VAL A 417 6.64 -10.74 30.98
N ASP A 418 7.76 -10.46 31.69
CA ASP A 418 7.92 -10.79 33.10
C ASP A 418 6.88 -10.08 33.99
N ILE A 419 6.56 -8.81 33.69
CA ILE A 419 5.55 -8.05 34.44
C ILE A 419 4.16 -8.64 34.15
N GLY A 420 3.83 -8.92 32.88
CA GLY A 420 2.55 -9.48 32.49
C GLY A 420 2.29 -10.86 33.10
N LEU A 421 3.29 -11.75 33.12
CA LEU A 421 3.18 -13.06 33.77
C LEU A 421 3.00 -12.96 35.27
N LYS A 422 3.74 -12.04 35.93
CA LYS A 422 3.57 -11.81 37.37
C LYS A 422 2.17 -11.29 37.67
N ALA A 423 1.65 -10.35 36.88
CA ALA A 423 0.27 -9.87 36.99
C ALA A 423 -0.72 -11.03 36.86
N ALA A 424 -0.54 -11.89 35.85
CA ALA A 424 -1.38 -13.06 35.61
C ALA A 424 -1.35 -14.10 36.77
N LEU A 425 -0.30 -14.13 37.57
CA LEU A 425 -0.18 -14.99 38.75
C LEU A 425 -0.70 -14.35 40.06
N THR A 426 -0.89 -13.03 40.06
CA THR A 426 -1.29 -12.28 41.23
C THR A 426 -2.75 -11.81 41.21
N GLY A 427 -3.62 -12.50 40.46
CA GLY A 427 -5.06 -12.28 40.48
C GLY A 427 -5.63 -11.53 39.31
N HIS A 428 -4.85 -11.23 38.26
CA HIS A 428 -5.31 -10.48 37.09
C HIS A 428 -5.49 -11.40 35.88
N LEU A 429 -6.52 -11.17 35.08
CA LEU A 429 -6.64 -11.75 33.76
C LEU A 429 -5.92 -10.87 32.73
N VAL A 430 -4.85 -11.40 32.15
CA VAL A 430 -3.97 -10.66 31.22
C VAL A 430 -4.15 -11.17 29.80
N PHE A 431 -4.43 -10.26 28.89
CA PHE A 431 -4.45 -10.51 27.44
C PHE A 431 -3.23 -9.85 26.79
N SER A 432 -2.63 -10.53 25.82
CA SER A 432 -1.56 -9.89 25.02
C SER A 432 -1.40 -10.54 23.65
N THR A 433 -0.51 -9.97 22.84
CA THR A 433 -0.14 -10.54 21.55
C THR A 433 1.34 -10.86 21.45
N LEU A 434 1.64 -11.82 20.58
CA LEU A 434 2.99 -12.16 20.11
C LEU A 434 2.95 -12.40 18.60
N HIS A 435 4.10 -12.26 17.96
CA HIS A 435 4.27 -12.58 16.54
C HIS A 435 4.86 -13.98 16.39
N THR A 436 4.01 -15.01 16.41
CA THR A 436 4.37 -16.41 16.14
C THR A 436 3.47 -16.99 15.06
N ASN A 437 3.93 -18.03 14.40
CA ASN A 437 3.22 -18.64 13.26
C ASN A 437 2.13 -19.64 13.67
N ASP A 438 2.26 -20.24 14.84
CA ASP A 438 1.34 -21.23 15.40
C ASP A 438 1.30 -21.14 16.94
N ALA A 439 0.33 -21.81 17.56
CA ALA A 439 0.12 -21.72 18.99
C ALA A 439 1.20 -22.45 19.82
N PRO A 440 1.68 -23.66 19.47
CA PRO A 440 2.79 -24.30 20.21
C PRO A 440 4.09 -23.51 20.16
N SER A 441 4.46 -22.90 19.02
CA SER A 441 5.68 -22.10 18.90
C SER A 441 5.65 -20.83 19.76
N THR A 442 4.49 -20.40 20.23
CA THR A 442 4.35 -19.28 21.16
C THR A 442 5.00 -19.59 22.50
N ILE A 443 4.85 -20.81 22.99
CA ILE A 443 5.51 -21.27 24.23
C ILE A 443 7.03 -21.19 24.07
N THR A 444 7.56 -21.76 22.99
CA THR A 444 9.00 -21.71 22.67
C THR A 444 9.50 -20.27 22.51
N ARG A 445 8.67 -19.37 21.97
CA ARG A 445 9.01 -17.96 21.84
C ARG A 445 9.19 -17.29 23.20
N LEU A 446 8.29 -17.53 24.17
CA LEU A 446 8.42 -17.03 25.53
C LEU A 446 9.69 -17.57 26.21
N GLN A 447 10.00 -18.85 26.04
CA GLN A 447 11.25 -19.46 26.54
C GLN A 447 12.49 -18.76 25.94
N ASN A 448 12.51 -18.56 24.62
CA ASN A 448 13.59 -17.87 23.90
C ASN A 448 13.76 -16.39 24.32
N MET A 449 12.71 -15.74 24.83
CA MET A 449 12.79 -14.41 25.42
C MET A 449 13.41 -14.43 26.83
N GLY A 450 13.78 -15.62 27.32
CA GLY A 450 14.41 -15.79 28.63
C GLY A 450 13.42 -15.81 29.80
N THR A 451 12.17 -16.18 29.52
CA THR A 451 11.13 -16.38 30.54
C THR A 451 11.28 -17.76 31.17
N PRO A 452 11.33 -17.88 32.51
CA PRO A 452 11.41 -19.18 33.17
C PRO A 452 10.20 -20.09 32.88
N ASP A 453 10.45 -21.37 32.61
CA ASP A 453 9.41 -22.35 32.23
C ASP A 453 8.32 -22.50 33.29
N TYR A 454 8.67 -22.39 34.57
CA TYR A 454 7.70 -22.47 35.67
C TYR A 454 6.71 -21.31 35.66
N LEU A 455 7.14 -20.10 35.22
CA LEU A 455 6.25 -18.95 35.11
C LEU A 455 5.30 -19.13 33.92
N ILE A 456 5.81 -19.59 32.78
CA ILE A 456 5.00 -19.87 31.60
C ILE A 456 3.94 -20.93 31.93
N SER A 457 4.38 -22.05 32.49
CA SER A 457 3.51 -23.17 32.87
C SER A 457 2.43 -22.77 33.88
N ALA A 458 2.74 -21.90 34.84
CA ALA A 458 1.80 -21.49 35.87
C ALA A 458 0.81 -20.41 35.37
N ALA A 459 1.27 -19.42 34.62
CA ALA A 459 0.48 -18.26 34.22
C ALA A 459 -0.27 -18.43 32.91
N CYS A 460 0.34 -19.07 31.89
CA CYS A 460 -0.27 -19.19 30.58
C CYS A 460 -1.42 -20.22 30.63
N GLN A 461 -2.61 -19.80 30.18
CA GLN A 461 -3.80 -20.65 30.16
C GLN A 461 -4.18 -21.07 28.75
N LEU A 462 -4.04 -20.15 27.79
CA LEU A 462 -4.54 -20.36 26.44
C LEU A 462 -3.73 -19.54 25.44
N VAL A 463 -3.45 -20.15 24.30
CA VAL A 463 -2.84 -19.48 23.15
C VAL A 463 -3.75 -19.66 21.94
N VAL A 464 -4.15 -18.54 21.34
CA VAL A 464 -4.93 -18.49 20.11
C VAL A 464 -4.01 -18.01 18.98
N ALA A 465 -3.60 -18.90 18.10
CA ALA A 465 -2.92 -18.46 16.89
C ALA A 465 -3.91 -18.30 15.75
N GLN A 466 -3.76 -17.23 14.97
CA GLN A 466 -4.74 -16.89 13.93
C GLN A 466 -4.13 -16.30 12.67
N ARG A 467 -4.82 -16.56 11.56
CA ARG A 467 -4.58 -15.97 10.25
C ARG A 467 -5.91 -15.57 9.61
N LEU A 468 -5.87 -14.64 8.66
CA LEU A 468 -7.05 -14.25 7.88
C LEU A 468 -6.96 -14.85 6.47
N ALA A 469 -8.00 -15.61 6.09
CA ALA A 469 -8.22 -16.15 4.77
C ALA A 469 -9.26 -15.33 4.01
N ARG A 470 -9.05 -15.13 2.72
CA ARG A 470 -10.06 -14.58 1.83
C ARG A 470 -11.07 -15.68 1.47
N LYS A 471 -12.34 -15.36 1.55
CA LYS A 471 -13.40 -16.32 1.16
C LYS A 471 -13.65 -16.29 -0.33
N ASN A 472 -13.94 -17.44 -0.92
CA ASN A 472 -14.43 -17.51 -2.28
C ASN A 472 -15.70 -16.66 -2.43
N CYS A 473 -15.75 -15.82 -3.46
CA CYS A 473 -16.94 -15.03 -3.75
C CYS A 473 -18.13 -15.96 -4.04
N LYS A 474 -19.20 -15.82 -3.27
CA LYS A 474 -20.39 -16.68 -3.38
C LYS A 474 -21.08 -16.55 -4.74
N ASP A 475 -20.99 -15.38 -5.38
CA ASP A 475 -21.70 -15.06 -6.62
C ASP A 475 -21.00 -15.63 -7.88
N CYS A 476 -19.73 -16.03 -7.79
CA CYS A 476 -18.97 -16.51 -8.95
C CYS A 476 -18.20 -17.82 -8.71
N ARG A 477 -18.68 -18.65 -7.79
CA ARG A 477 -18.11 -19.96 -7.48
C ARG A 477 -18.19 -20.89 -8.68
N VAL A 478 -17.08 -21.58 -8.97
CA VAL A 478 -16.97 -22.62 -9.98
C VAL A 478 -16.11 -23.77 -9.44
N PRO A 479 -16.23 -25.00 -9.95
CA PRO A 479 -15.28 -26.07 -9.62
C PRO A 479 -13.85 -25.63 -9.93
N ASP A 480 -12.90 -26.10 -9.13
CA ASP A 480 -11.47 -25.89 -9.35
C ASP A 480 -10.86 -27.14 -9.95
N ASP A 481 -10.85 -27.22 -11.27
CA ASP A 481 -10.39 -28.39 -12.02
C ASP A 481 -8.88 -28.64 -11.88
N ASP A 482 -8.12 -27.65 -11.38
CA ASP A 482 -6.68 -27.78 -11.09
C ASP A 482 -6.43 -28.62 -9.82
N VAL A 483 -7.44 -28.81 -8.98
CA VAL A 483 -7.34 -29.52 -7.69
C VAL A 483 -7.95 -30.91 -7.81
N ASN A 484 -7.11 -31.89 -8.12
CA ASN A 484 -7.52 -33.29 -8.23
C ASN A 484 -7.38 -34.04 -6.88
N PRO A 485 -7.90 -35.27 -6.73
CA PRO A 485 -7.81 -36.04 -5.49
C PRO A 485 -6.37 -36.27 -4.98
N LYS A 486 -5.36 -36.28 -5.87
CA LYS A 486 -3.97 -36.40 -5.45
C LYS A 486 -3.50 -35.16 -4.70
N VAL A 487 -3.81 -33.96 -5.22
CA VAL A 487 -3.52 -32.69 -4.55
C VAL A 487 -4.19 -32.64 -3.17
N LEU A 488 -5.45 -33.07 -3.06
CA LEU A 488 -6.14 -33.11 -1.77
C LEU A 488 -5.47 -34.08 -0.78
N LYS A 489 -4.98 -35.24 -1.25
CA LYS A 489 -4.21 -36.17 -0.40
C LYS A 489 -2.89 -35.58 0.07
N ASP A 490 -2.18 -34.88 -0.80
CA ASP A 490 -0.93 -34.18 -0.47
C ASP A 490 -1.16 -33.08 0.58
N MET A 491 -2.37 -32.50 0.62
CA MET A 491 -2.82 -31.58 1.68
C MET A 491 -3.20 -32.26 2.98
N GLY A 492 -3.22 -33.59 3.04
CA GLY A 492 -3.55 -34.41 4.22
C GLY A 492 -5.05 -34.76 4.36
N PHE A 493 -5.82 -34.72 3.27
CA PHE A 493 -7.14 -35.36 3.25
C PHE A 493 -7.01 -36.89 3.25
N THR A 494 -7.96 -37.57 3.89
CA THR A 494 -8.07 -39.02 3.78
C THR A 494 -8.43 -39.43 2.34
N ASP A 495 -8.16 -40.69 1.98
CA ASP A 495 -8.54 -41.21 0.65
C ASP A 495 -10.03 -41.07 0.37
N GLU A 496 -10.84 -41.29 1.39
CA GLU A 496 -12.27 -41.17 1.32
C GLU A 496 -12.71 -39.72 1.10
N ASP A 497 -12.19 -38.78 1.87
CA ASP A 497 -12.54 -37.36 1.77
C ASP A 497 -12.02 -36.77 0.45
N ALA A 498 -10.81 -37.09 0.03
CA ALA A 498 -10.22 -36.63 -1.22
C ALA A 498 -11.02 -37.05 -2.47
N SER A 499 -11.75 -38.18 -2.38
CA SER A 499 -12.63 -38.65 -3.45
C SER A 499 -13.99 -37.92 -3.48
N LYS A 500 -14.43 -37.39 -2.35
CA LYS A 500 -15.76 -36.75 -2.20
C LYS A 500 -15.72 -35.23 -2.32
N VAL A 501 -14.61 -34.61 -1.90
CA VAL A 501 -14.45 -33.15 -1.89
C VAL A 501 -14.31 -32.62 -3.30
N LYS A 502 -15.18 -31.68 -3.68
CA LYS A 502 -15.05 -30.88 -4.91
C LYS A 502 -14.51 -29.52 -4.53
N ALA A 503 -13.23 -29.27 -4.84
CA ALA A 503 -12.63 -27.97 -4.63
C ALA A 503 -13.34 -26.90 -5.46
N ILE A 504 -13.48 -25.70 -4.89
CA ILE A 504 -14.20 -24.57 -5.51
C ILE A 504 -13.28 -23.35 -5.52
N LYS A 505 -13.34 -22.58 -6.61
CA LYS A 505 -12.71 -21.24 -6.72
C LYS A 505 -13.73 -20.20 -7.20
N GLY A 506 -13.45 -18.92 -6.94
CA GLY A 506 -14.16 -17.82 -7.56
C GLY A 506 -13.52 -17.48 -8.92
N LYS A 507 -14.33 -17.42 -10.00
CA LYS A 507 -13.83 -17.06 -11.34
C LYS A 507 -13.61 -15.56 -11.56
N GLY A 508 -14.12 -14.71 -10.66
CA GLY A 508 -14.20 -13.25 -10.81
C GLY A 508 -15.57 -12.80 -11.31
N CYS A 509 -16.04 -11.68 -10.78
CA CYS A 509 -17.27 -10.98 -11.20
C CYS A 509 -17.26 -9.54 -10.69
N ALA A 510 -18.20 -8.70 -11.17
CA ALA A 510 -18.33 -7.30 -10.72
C ALA A 510 -18.49 -7.14 -9.20
N LYS A 511 -19.15 -8.09 -8.50
CA LYS A 511 -19.34 -8.01 -7.04
C LYS A 511 -18.07 -8.25 -6.23
N CYS A 512 -17.05 -8.87 -6.80
CA CYS A 512 -15.75 -9.10 -6.17
C CYS A 512 -14.62 -8.37 -6.89
N SER A 513 -14.94 -7.38 -7.74
CA SER A 513 -13.97 -6.64 -8.56
C SER A 513 -13.01 -7.58 -9.29
N ASP A 514 -13.57 -8.61 -9.92
CA ASP A 514 -12.92 -9.68 -10.69
C ASP A 514 -11.85 -10.50 -9.95
N SER A 515 -11.72 -10.30 -8.64
CA SER A 515 -10.72 -11.01 -7.82
C SER A 515 -11.06 -12.49 -7.54
N GLY A 516 -12.33 -12.89 -7.64
CA GLY A 516 -12.82 -14.20 -7.21
C GLY A 516 -13.01 -14.34 -5.70
N TYR A 517 -12.63 -13.34 -4.90
CA TYR A 517 -12.72 -13.35 -3.43
C TYR A 517 -13.64 -12.24 -2.93
N LYS A 518 -14.35 -12.48 -1.82
CA LYS A 518 -15.15 -11.46 -1.14
C LYS A 518 -15.27 -11.74 0.34
N GLY A 519 -14.70 -10.83 1.13
CA GLY A 519 -14.64 -10.92 2.58
C GLY A 519 -13.56 -11.87 3.08
N ARG A 520 -13.29 -11.80 4.37
CA ARG A 520 -12.26 -12.56 5.06
C ARG A 520 -12.85 -13.38 6.19
N GLN A 521 -12.15 -14.44 6.60
CA GLN A 521 -12.49 -15.26 7.74
C GLN A 521 -11.22 -15.66 8.49
N GLY A 522 -11.31 -15.69 9.83
CA GLY A 522 -10.25 -16.21 10.66
C GLY A 522 -10.06 -17.70 10.50
N ILE A 523 -8.80 -18.12 10.44
CA ILE A 523 -8.37 -19.50 10.63
C ILE A 523 -7.63 -19.51 11.96
N TYR A 524 -8.08 -20.38 12.86
CA TYR A 524 -7.61 -20.41 14.23
C TYR A 524 -7.04 -21.76 14.61
N GLU A 525 -6.11 -21.75 15.54
CA GLU A 525 -5.77 -22.90 16.37
C GLU A 525 -5.66 -22.47 17.81
N ILE A 526 -6.29 -23.21 18.71
CA ILE A 526 -6.40 -22.88 20.12
C ILE A 526 -5.69 -23.94 20.95
N LEU A 527 -4.55 -23.57 21.53
CA LEU A 527 -3.80 -24.41 22.46
C LEU A 527 -4.24 -24.10 23.89
N VAL A 528 -4.94 -25.04 24.51
CA VAL A 528 -5.22 -25.01 25.95
C VAL A 528 -3.98 -25.49 26.69
N VAL A 529 -3.46 -24.70 27.61
CA VAL A 529 -2.29 -25.08 28.42
C VAL A 529 -2.77 -26.00 29.56
N SER A 530 -3.09 -27.23 29.17
CA SER A 530 -3.56 -28.32 30.03
C SER A 530 -2.45 -28.84 30.95
N LYS A 531 -2.79 -29.75 31.87
CA LYS A 531 -1.80 -30.36 32.76
C LYS A 531 -0.67 -31.07 31.98
N PRO A 532 -0.92 -31.93 30.96
CA PRO A 532 0.13 -32.52 30.14
C PRO A 532 1.02 -31.48 29.44
N ILE A 533 0.44 -30.41 28.90
CA ILE A 533 1.18 -29.32 28.28
C ILE A 533 2.06 -28.58 29.32
N LYS A 534 1.53 -28.30 30.51
CA LYS A 534 2.30 -27.71 31.62
C LYS A 534 3.50 -28.54 32.00
N GLU A 535 3.33 -29.87 32.12
CA GLU A 535 4.41 -30.81 32.42
C GLU A 535 5.46 -30.84 31.30
N ALA A 536 5.03 -30.77 30.04
CA ALA A 536 5.91 -30.72 28.88
C ALA A 536 6.71 -29.41 28.84
N ILE A 537 6.09 -28.27 29.14
CA ILE A 537 6.79 -26.95 29.25
C ILE A 537 7.90 -27.05 30.30
N LEU A 538 7.61 -27.58 31.49
CA LEU A 538 8.60 -27.76 32.57
C LEU A 538 9.75 -28.69 32.20
N LYS A 539 9.53 -29.61 31.27
CA LYS A 539 10.56 -30.51 30.71
C LYS A 539 11.27 -29.94 29.49
N GLN A 540 10.99 -28.65 29.14
CA GLN A 540 11.55 -27.99 27.97
C GLN A 540 11.25 -28.70 26.64
N ALA A 541 10.05 -29.26 26.52
CA ALA A 541 9.60 -29.93 25.32
C ALA A 541 9.67 -29.02 24.09
N THR A 542 10.06 -29.56 22.97
CA THR A 542 10.15 -28.88 21.69
C THR A 542 8.77 -28.55 21.14
N THR A 543 8.68 -27.60 20.20
CA THR A 543 7.42 -27.25 19.52
C THR A 543 6.70 -28.46 18.91
N PRO A 544 7.38 -29.42 18.20
CA PRO A 544 6.74 -30.62 17.71
C PRO A 544 6.15 -31.51 18.83
N GLU A 545 6.89 -31.72 19.93
CA GLU A 545 6.43 -32.52 21.07
C GLU A 545 5.19 -31.88 21.74
N LEU A 546 5.21 -30.56 21.93
CA LEU A 546 4.02 -29.81 22.44
C LEU A 546 2.83 -30.00 21.52
N ARG A 547 3.04 -29.93 20.19
CA ARG A 547 2.00 -30.14 19.18
C ARG A 547 1.42 -31.55 19.23
N GLU A 548 2.26 -32.60 19.35
CA GLU A 548 1.80 -33.97 19.45
C GLU A 548 0.95 -34.21 20.70
N ILE A 549 1.36 -33.65 21.84
CA ILE A 549 0.59 -33.72 23.07
C ILE A 549 -0.75 -33.02 22.91
N ALA A 550 -0.75 -31.83 22.34
CA ALA A 550 -1.97 -31.07 22.12
C ALA A 550 -2.94 -31.79 21.18
N ILE A 551 -2.46 -32.40 20.07
CA ILE A 551 -3.30 -33.16 19.13
C ILE A 551 -3.98 -34.36 19.83
N LYS A 552 -3.27 -35.04 20.72
CA LYS A 552 -3.85 -36.14 21.52
C LYS A 552 -4.99 -35.65 22.45
N GLU A 553 -5.00 -34.39 22.82
CA GLU A 553 -6.05 -33.75 23.62
C GLU A 553 -7.16 -33.08 22.76
N GLY A 554 -7.10 -33.25 21.43
CA GLY A 554 -8.12 -32.72 20.52
C GLY A 554 -7.80 -31.34 19.95
N PHE A 555 -6.55 -30.87 20.08
CA PHE A 555 -6.10 -29.65 19.41
C PHE A 555 -6.20 -29.80 17.90
N ARG A 556 -6.71 -28.78 17.25
CA ARG A 556 -6.86 -28.71 15.80
C ARG A 556 -5.89 -27.67 15.23
N THR A 557 -5.15 -28.07 14.21
CA THR A 557 -4.21 -27.19 13.53
C THR A 557 -4.93 -26.25 12.55
N MET A 558 -4.24 -25.17 12.14
CA MET A 558 -4.73 -24.30 11.06
C MET A 558 -4.93 -25.08 9.75
N GLN A 559 -4.11 -26.11 9.50
CA GLN A 559 -4.27 -27.01 8.36
C GLN A 559 -5.59 -27.77 8.40
N ASP A 560 -5.99 -28.27 9.57
CA ASP A 560 -7.26 -28.97 9.75
C ASP A 560 -8.45 -28.03 9.44
N MET A 561 -8.40 -26.81 9.96
CA MET A 561 -9.43 -25.82 9.69
C MET A 561 -9.46 -25.42 8.22
N GLY A 562 -8.30 -25.19 7.61
CA GLY A 562 -8.19 -24.87 6.19
C GLY A 562 -8.75 -25.97 5.29
N ARG A 563 -8.48 -27.26 5.61
CA ARG A 563 -9.07 -28.40 4.89
C ARG A 563 -10.60 -28.42 4.97
N ARG A 564 -11.17 -28.16 6.15
CA ARG A 564 -12.63 -28.05 6.32
C ARG A 564 -13.22 -26.92 5.49
N MET A 565 -12.56 -25.76 5.44
CA MET A 565 -13.02 -24.63 4.63
C MET A 565 -12.93 -24.92 3.12
N ILE A 566 -11.97 -25.72 2.67
CA ILE A 566 -11.93 -26.21 1.28
C ILE A 566 -13.10 -27.17 1.02
N ALA A 567 -13.33 -28.11 1.92
CA ALA A 567 -14.43 -29.06 1.80
C ALA A 567 -15.81 -28.38 1.76
N SER A 568 -15.99 -27.27 2.50
CA SER A 568 -17.22 -26.45 2.46
C SER A 568 -17.28 -25.50 1.24
N GLY A 569 -16.22 -25.39 0.46
CA GLY A 569 -16.10 -24.46 -0.68
C GLY A 569 -15.95 -22.99 -0.29
N GLU A 570 -15.65 -22.68 0.95
CA GLU A 570 -15.40 -21.31 1.43
C GLU A 570 -14.01 -20.82 1.05
N LEU A 571 -13.03 -21.72 1.06
CA LEU A 571 -11.63 -21.46 0.72
C LEU A 571 -11.25 -22.21 -0.54
N ASN A 572 -10.36 -21.64 -1.36
CA ASN A 572 -9.73 -22.35 -2.46
C ASN A 572 -8.30 -22.79 -2.13
N PHE A 573 -7.74 -23.65 -2.97
CA PHE A 573 -6.42 -24.22 -2.80
C PHE A 573 -5.32 -23.15 -2.75
N ARG A 574 -5.33 -22.19 -3.67
CA ARG A 574 -4.30 -21.12 -3.73
C ARG A 574 -4.26 -20.26 -2.47
N GLU A 575 -5.42 -19.95 -1.92
CA GLU A 575 -5.50 -19.17 -0.68
C GLU A 575 -5.07 -20.00 0.54
N TYR A 576 -5.38 -21.29 0.54
CA TYR A 576 -4.89 -22.24 1.56
C TYR A 576 -3.35 -22.27 1.56
N GLU A 577 -2.73 -22.46 0.40
CA GLU A 577 -1.26 -22.44 0.27
C GLU A 577 -0.68 -21.12 0.76
N ARG A 578 -1.22 -19.98 0.30
CA ARG A 578 -0.76 -18.65 0.71
C ARG A 578 -0.75 -18.46 2.23
N ILE A 579 -1.75 -18.98 2.91
CA ILE A 579 -1.88 -18.82 4.36
C ILE A 579 -0.90 -19.72 5.12
N LEU A 580 -0.71 -20.93 4.67
CA LEU A 580 0.05 -21.94 5.39
C LEU A 580 1.54 -21.97 5.02
N SER A 581 1.91 -21.60 3.80
CA SER A 581 3.30 -21.49 3.38
C SER A 581 4.00 -20.24 3.97
N GLY A 582 3.25 -19.28 4.47
CA GLY A 582 3.82 -18.06 5.10
C GLY A 582 4.35 -17.03 4.10
N GLU A 583 3.95 -17.12 2.80
CA GLU A 583 4.23 -16.13 1.77
C GLU A 583 3.25 -14.93 1.81
#